data_97e01a9def1de639d804be9ab85f8d2a
#
_entry.id   97e01a9def1de639d804be9ab85f8d2a
#
_cell.length_a   1.000
_cell.length_b   1.000
_cell.length_c   1.000
_cell.angle_alpha   90.00
_cell.angle_beta   90.00
_cell.angle_gamma   90.00
#
_symmetry.space_group_name_H-M   'P 1'
#
loop_
_entity.id
_entity.type
_entity.pdbx_description
1 polymer ?
#
loop_
_entity_poly.entity_id
_entity_poly.type
_entity_poly.pdbx_seq_one_letter_code
_entity_poly.pdbx_strand_id
1 'polypeptide(L)'
;MRKKILVVEDDPDQLEVIRFTLKNAGFAIGTATNGIDALKKAQTVSPDLIMLDVMMPELDGFAVCETLRGNPATASIPILMLTGLCSHISRLVAYESGATDYVIKPFDSEQLVSKVGKLLYQPSGASKAPGKPGSRPVAASS
;
A
#
# COMPACT_ATOMS: atom_id res chain seq x y z
N MET A 1 20.93 -1.50 -3.41
CA MET A 1 20.23 -0.45 -2.63
C MET A 1 18.96 -1.01 -2.03
N ARG A 2 18.65 -0.54 -0.84
CA ARG A 2 17.42 -0.97 -0.19
C ARG A 2 16.20 -0.32 -0.84
N LYS A 3 15.16 -1.10 -1.02
CA LYS A 3 13.88 -0.54 -1.42
C LYS A 3 13.29 0.24 -0.25
N LYS A 4 12.65 1.35 -0.56
CA LYS A 4 12.10 2.26 0.43
C LYS A 4 10.59 2.12 0.50
N ILE A 5 10.07 1.92 1.70
CA ILE A 5 8.63 1.76 1.93
C ILE A 5 8.16 2.89 2.82
N LEU A 6 7.12 3.59 2.39
CA LEU A 6 6.45 4.58 3.23
C LEU A 6 5.27 3.89 3.91
N VAL A 7 5.30 3.81 5.23
CA VAL A 7 4.25 3.18 6.02
C VAL A 7 3.37 4.27 6.61
N VAL A 8 2.09 4.23 6.30
CA VAL A 8 1.11 5.22 6.76
C VAL A 8 0.17 4.55 7.74
N GLU A 9 0.28 4.89 9.02
CA GLU A 9 -0.47 4.26 10.10
C GLU A 9 -0.55 5.25 11.26
N ASP A 10 -1.75 5.48 11.78
CA ASP A 10 -1.92 6.44 12.88
C ASP A 10 -1.73 5.83 14.27
N ASP A 11 -1.86 4.52 14.41
CA ASP A 11 -1.64 3.83 15.68
C ASP A 11 -0.14 3.59 15.88
N PRO A 12 0.46 4.23 16.90
CA PRO A 12 1.93 4.13 17.08
C PRO A 12 2.40 2.70 17.36
N ASP A 13 1.59 1.88 18.02
CA ASP A 13 1.99 0.51 18.31
C ASP A 13 2.02 -0.32 17.04
N GLN A 14 1.00 -0.19 16.20
CA GLN A 14 0.96 -0.90 14.93
C GLN A 14 2.07 -0.41 14.00
N LEU A 15 2.29 0.89 13.98
CA LEU A 15 3.34 1.46 13.15
C LEU A 15 4.70 0.88 13.52
N GLU A 16 4.97 0.76 14.81
CA GLU A 16 6.24 0.23 15.26
C GLU A 16 6.41 -1.24 14.89
N VAL A 17 5.34 -2.03 15.01
CA VAL A 17 5.40 -3.44 14.64
C VAL A 17 5.68 -3.60 13.14
N ILE A 18 4.99 -2.83 12.32
CA ILE A 18 5.18 -2.90 10.88
C ILE A 18 6.59 -2.43 10.50
N ARG A 19 7.02 -1.33 11.10
CA ARG A 19 8.36 -0.78 10.83
C ARG A 19 9.44 -1.80 11.18
N PHE A 20 9.34 -2.40 12.35
CA PHE A 20 10.29 -3.40 12.80
C PHE A 20 10.33 -4.61 11.86
N THR A 21 9.16 -5.10 11.49
CA THR A 21 9.05 -6.25 10.61
C THR A 21 9.71 -6.02 9.25
N LEU A 22 9.42 -4.88 8.65
CA LEU A 22 9.92 -4.58 7.32
C LEU A 22 11.41 -4.20 7.35
N LYS A 23 11.83 -3.50 8.39
CA LYS A 23 13.24 -3.16 8.54
C LYS A 23 14.08 -4.41 8.67
N ASN A 24 13.62 -5.38 9.46
CA ASN A 24 14.31 -6.65 9.61
C ASN A 24 14.35 -7.46 8.31
N ALA A 25 13.40 -7.23 7.42
CA ALA A 25 13.38 -7.88 6.13
C ALA A 25 14.29 -7.19 5.11
N GLY A 26 14.92 -6.08 5.48
CA GLY A 26 15.91 -5.43 4.62
C GLY A 26 15.44 -4.17 3.92
N PHE A 27 14.27 -3.65 4.27
CA PHE A 27 13.74 -2.45 3.62
C PHE A 27 14.09 -1.19 4.41
N ALA A 28 14.23 -0.08 3.70
CA ALA A 28 14.32 1.23 4.33
C ALA A 28 12.91 1.74 4.55
N ILE A 29 12.64 2.30 5.75
CA ILE A 29 11.27 2.64 6.14
C ILE A 29 11.14 4.13 6.44
N GLY A 30 10.18 4.77 5.77
CA GLY A 30 9.69 6.08 6.16
C GLY A 30 8.31 5.91 6.77
N THR A 31 7.89 6.83 7.60
CA THR A 31 6.62 6.71 8.28
C THR A 31 5.81 7.99 8.17
N ALA A 32 4.49 7.85 8.16
CA ALA A 32 3.55 8.95 8.25
C ALA A 32 2.40 8.50 9.13
N THR A 33 1.85 9.43 9.92
CA THR A 33 0.81 9.08 10.88
C THR A 33 -0.56 9.63 10.51
N ASN A 34 -0.65 10.33 9.39
CA ASN A 34 -1.94 10.83 8.90
C ASN A 34 -1.86 11.00 7.40
N GLY A 35 -3.02 11.25 6.79
CA GLY A 35 -3.10 11.32 5.34
C GLY A 35 -2.36 12.48 4.72
N ILE A 36 -2.39 13.64 5.38
CA ILE A 36 -1.72 14.82 4.85
C ILE A 36 -0.21 14.64 4.84
N ASP A 37 0.34 14.10 5.93
CA ASP A 37 1.76 13.81 6.01
C ASP A 37 2.15 12.76 4.98
N ALA A 38 1.27 11.77 4.76
CA ALA A 38 1.52 10.74 3.76
C ALA A 38 1.63 11.32 2.36
N LEU A 39 0.74 12.24 2.01
CA LEU A 39 0.76 12.85 0.68
C LEU A 39 2.02 13.67 0.47
N LYS A 40 2.45 14.39 1.50
CA LYS A 40 3.70 15.16 1.44
C LYS A 40 4.90 14.24 1.27
N LYS A 41 5.00 13.23 2.10
CA LYS A 41 6.16 12.35 2.10
C LYS A 41 6.24 11.49 0.85
N ALA A 42 5.10 11.13 0.29
CA ALA A 42 5.10 10.37 -0.95
C ALA A 42 5.81 11.12 -2.07
N GLN A 43 5.70 12.44 -2.07
CA GLN A 43 6.36 13.26 -3.08
C GLN A 43 7.82 13.52 -2.74
N THR A 44 8.14 13.78 -1.47
CA THR A 44 9.50 14.20 -1.09
C THR A 44 10.44 13.03 -0.89
N VAL A 45 9.91 11.88 -0.43
CA VAL A 45 10.73 10.70 -0.14
C VAL A 45 10.86 9.79 -1.35
N SER A 46 9.92 9.85 -2.26
CA SER A 46 9.87 9.00 -3.46
C SER A 46 9.99 7.52 -3.11
N PRO A 47 9.04 6.99 -2.34
CA PRO A 47 9.13 5.59 -1.93
C PRO A 47 8.92 4.64 -3.10
N ASP A 48 9.41 3.44 -2.95
CA ASP A 48 9.20 2.37 -3.94
C ASP A 48 7.85 1.68 -3.75
N LEU A 49 7.28 1.80 -2.55
CA LEU A 49 5.97 1.25 -2.22
C LEU A 49 5.38 2.04 -1.08
N ILE A 50 4.07 2.22 -1.10
CA ILE A 50 3.34 2.87 0.00
C ILE A 50 2.44 1.82 0.64
N MET A 51 2.58 1.67 1.95
CA MET A 51 1.71 0.80 2.75
C MET A 51 0.76 1.70 3.51
N LEU A 52 -0.53 1.51 3.32
CA LEU A 52 -1.52 2.51 3.68
C LEU A 52 -2.66 1.89 4.48
N ASP A 53 -2.81 2.32 5.72
CA ASP A 53 -3.94 1.89 6.54
C ASP A 53 -5.21 2.56 6.05
N VAL A 54 -6.27 1.76 5.90
CA VAL A 54 -7.55 2.25 5.42
C VAL A 54 -8.25 3.12 6.46
N MET A 55 -8.10 2.76 7.74
CA MET A 55 -8.86 3.39 8.82
C MET A 55 -8.01 4.44 9.53
N MET A 56 -8.07 5.67 9.06
CA MET A 56 -7.39 6.79 9.71
C MET A 56 -8.40 7.89 10.04
N PRO A 57 -8.20 8.62 11.14
CA PRO A 57 -9.25 9.52 11.68
C PRO A 57 -9.64 10.67 10.77
N GLU A 58 -8.70 11.32 10.12
CA GLU A 58 -9.00 12.58 9.44
C GLU A 58 -9.14 12.42 7.93
N LEU A 59 -8.42 11.48 7.36
CA LEU A 59 -8.44 11.27 5.92
C LEU A 59 -8.26 9.79 5.71
N ASP A 60 -9.30 9.10 5.26
CA ASP A 60 -9.23 7.66 5.15
C ASP A 60 -8.28 7.22 4.03
N GLY A 61 -7.86 5.95 4.11
CA GLY A 61 -6.88 5.42 3.18
C GLY A 61 -7.34 5.41 1.74
N PHE A 62 -8.64 5.25 1.51
CA PHE A 62 -9.17 5.27 0.14
C PHE A 62 -8.97 6.64 -0.49
N ALA A 63 -9.27 7.69 0.27
CA ALA A 63 -9.10 9.07 -0.23
C ALA A 63 -7.63 9.38 -0.49
N VAL A 64 -6.73 8.93 0.38
CA VAL A 64 -5.30 9.13 0.18
C VAL A 64 -4.85 8.42 -1.09
N CYS A 65 -5.31 7.21 -1.30
CA CYS A 65 -4.96 6.43 -2.49
C CYS A 65 -5.42 7.13 -3.77
N GLU A 66 -6.66 7.62 -3.78
CA GLU A 66 -7.17 8.32 -4.94
C GLU A 66 -6.35 9.57 -5.25
N THR A 67 -5.98 10.29 -4.21
CA THR A 67 -5.17 11.51 -4.38
C THR A 67 -3.79 11.17 -4.95
N LEU A 68 -3.17 10.11 -4.45
CA LEU A 68 -1.87 9.66 -4.96
C LEU A 68 -1.95 9.27 -6.43
N ARG A 69 -3.01 8.59 -6.81
CA ARG A 69 -3.19 8.16 -8.20
C ARG A 69 -3.45 9.34 -9.14
N GLY A 70 -4.02 10.41 -8.61
CA GLY A 70 -4.27 11.62 -9.42
C GLY A 70 -3.07 12.52 -9.61
N ASN A 71 -1.97 12.26 -8.92
CA ASN A 71 -0.76 13.08 -9.02
C ASN A 71 0.29 12.34 -9.85
N PRO A 72 0.76 12.91 -10.97
CA PRO A 72 1.75 12.23 -11.81
C PRO A 72 3.01 11.81 -11.08
N ALA A 73 3.42 12.55 -10.05
CA ALA A 73 4.62 12.22 -9.30
C ALA A 73 4.48 10.92 -8.49
N THR A 74 3.26 10.52 -8.17
CA THR A 74 3.02 9.36 -7.32
C THR A 74 2.11 8.31 -7.97
N ALA A 75 1.62 8.59 -9.17
CA ALA A 75 0.58 7.78 -9.79
C ALA A 75 0.98 6.33 -10.05
N SER A 76 2.28 6.06 -10.19
CA SER A 76 2.74 4.71 -10.51
C SER A 76 3.32 3.95 -9.32
N ILE A 77 3.34 4.56 -8.13
CA ILE A 77 3.89 3.89 -6.96
C ILE A 77 2.93 2.79 -6.50
N PRO A 78 3.41 1.55 -6.30
CA PRO A 78 2.53 0.50 -5.79
C PRO A 78 1.98 0.86 -4.42
N ILE A 79 0.69 0.63 -4.21
CA ILE A 79 0.04 0.94 -2.95
C ILE A 79 -0.56 -0.36 -2.39
N LEU A 80 -0.12 -0.71 -1.19
CA LEU A 80 -0.63 -1.87 -0.46
C LEU A 80 -1.51 -1.39 0.67
N MET A 81 -2.79 -1.70 0.59
CA MET A 81 -3.75 -1.32 1.62
C MET A 81 -3.71 -2.30 2.79
N LEU A 82 -3.77 -1.77 4.00
CA LEU A 82 -3.96 -2.57 5.21
C LEU A 82 -5.38 -2.32 5.69
N THR A 83 -6.17 -3.37 5.84
CA THR A 83 -7.56 -3.18 6.18
C THR A 83 -8.08 -4.27 7.10
N GLY A 84 -8.90 -3.88 8.09
CA GLY A 84 -9.67 -4.82 8.88
C GLY A 84 -11.00 -5.16 8.24
N LEU A 85 -11.29 -4.53 7.11
CA LEU A 85 -12.55 -4.73 6.39
C LEU A 85 -12.38 -5.86 5.40
N CYS A 86 -13.04 -6.96 5.62
CA CYS A 86 -12.83 -8.16 4.80
C CYS A 86 -14.02 -8.50 3.91
N SER A 87 -14.94 -7.55 3.70
CA SER A 87 -16.08 -7.80 2.84
C SER A 87 -15.72 -7.64 1.37
N HIS A 88 -16.56 -8.19 0.54
CA HIS A 88 -16.44 -8.05 -0.91
C HIS A 88 -16.42 -6.58 -1.33
N ILE A 89 -17.31 -5.79 -0.72
CA ILE A 89 -17.44 -4.38 -1.04
C ILE A 89 -16.16 -3.62 -0.69
N SER A 90 -15.57 -3.94 0.46
CA SER A 90 -14.32 -3.29 0.88
C SER A 90 -13.19 -3.55 -0.09
N ARG A 91 -13.11 -4.76 -0.61
CA ARG A 91 -12.06 -5.09 -1.60
C ARG A 91 -12.27 -4.33 -2.90
N LEU A 92 -13.52 -4.23 -3.33
CA LEU A 92 -13.83 -3.47 -4.53
C LEU A 92 -13.45 -2.01 -4.37
N VAL A 93 -13.80 -1.41 -3.23
CA VAL A 93 -13.47 -0.01 -2.97
C VAL A 93 -11.97 0.21 -2.97
N ALA A 94 -11.22 -0.74 -2.39
CA ALA A 94 -9.76 -0.64 -2.38
C ALA A 94 -9.21 -0.58 -3.80
N TYR A 95 -9.64 -1.49 -4.66
CA TYR A 95 -9.13 -1.51 -6.03
C TYR A 95 -9.63 -0.33 -6.86
N GLU A 96 -10.86 0.09 -6.65
CA GLU A 96 -11.40 1.25 -7.36
C GLU A 96 -10.71 2.54 -6.97
N SER A 97 -10.21 2.61 -5.72
CA SER A 97 -9.42 3.76 -5.28
C SER A 97 -8.04 3.80 -5.92
N GLY A 98 -7.61 2.70 -6.51
CA GLY A 98 -6.32 2.62 -7.17
C GLY A 98 -5.29 1.80 -6.42
N ALA A 99 -5.68 1.05 -5.39
CA ALA A 99 -4.75 0.19 -4.65
C ALA A 99 -4.21 -0.90 -5.56
N THR A 100 -2.94 -1.23 -5.38
CA THR A 100 -2.32 -2.32 -6.13
C THR A 100 -2.72 -3.67 -5.54
N ASP A 101 -2.77 -3.74 -4.20
CA ASP A 101 -3.15 -4.95 -3.51
C ASP A 101 -3.57 -4.58 -2.09
N TYR A 102 -3.99 -5.55 -1.30
CA TYR A 102 -4.40 -5.31 0.07
C TYR A 102 -4.00 -6.49 0.96
N VAL A 103 -3.90 -6.22 2.27
CA VAL A 103 -3.69 -7.23 3.30
C VAL A 103 -4.74 -7.01 4.37
N ILE A 104 -5.40 -8.09 4.79
CA ILE A 104 -6.45 -8.02 5.79
C ILE A 104 -5.85 -8.20 7.18
N LYS A 105 -6.22 -7.32 8.10
CA LYS A 105 -5.82 -7.42 9.50
C LYS A 105 -6.70 -8.44 10.22
N PRO A 106 -6.18 -9.20 11.14
CA PRO A 106 -4.77 -9.28 11.52
C PRO A 106 -3.97 -10.09 10.51
N PHE A 107 -2.72 -9.71 10.33
CA PHE A 107 -1.82 -10.42 9.41
C PHE A 107 -0.59 -10.87 10.19
N ASP A 108 0.12 -11.87 9.67
CA ASP A 108 1.40 -12.24 10.25
C ASP A 108 2.54 -11.62 9.46
N SER A 109 3.74 -11.66 10.05
CA SER A 109 4.92 -11.02 9.45
C SER A 109 5.27 -11.60 8.10
N GLU A 110 5.14 -12.92 7.96
CA GLU A 110 5.47 -13.59 6.70
C GLU A 110 4.54 -13.16 5.58
N GLN A 111 3.26 -13.06 5.88
CA GLN A 111 2.28 -12.64 4.91
C GLN A 111 2.57 -11.22 4.42
N LEU A 112 2.88 -10.32 5.36
CA LEU A 112 3.17 -8.94 5.03
C LEU A 112 4.42 -8.82 4.17
N VAL A 113 5.50 -9.45 4.58
CA VAL A 113 6.76 -9.40 3.86
C VAL A 113 6.62 -10.02 2.47
N SER A 114 5.87 -11.11 2.37
CA SER A 114 5.64 -11.78 1.10
C SER A 114 4.90 -10.87 0.11
N LYS A 115 3.85 -10.19 0.57
CA LYS A 115 3.10 -9.28 -0.28
C LYS A 115 3.96 -8.11 -0.75
N VAL A 116 4.73 -7.53 0.17
CA VAL A 116 5.62 -6.43 -0.16
C VAL A 116 6.65 -6.88 -1.19
N GLY A 117 7.24 -8.04 -1.00
CA GLY A 117 8.23 -8.57 -1.94
C GLY A 117 7.66 -8.77 -3.33
N LYS A 118 6.45 -9.30 -3.41
CA LYS A 118 5.79 -9.51 -4.69
C LYS A 118 5.58 -8.20 -5.44
N LEU A 119 5.17 -7.18 -4.73
CA LEU A 119 4.89 -5.89 -5.36
C LEU A 119 6.18 -5.17 -5.79
N LEU A 120 7.25 -5.32 -5.02
CA LEU A 120 8.51 -4.62 -5.30
C LEU A 120 9.37 -5.32 -6.34
N TYR A 121 9.31 -6.65 -6.40
CA TYR A 121 10.22 -7.41 -7.26
C TYR A 121 9.52 -8.12 -8.39
N GLN A 122 8.30 -7.72 -8.68
CA GLN A 122 7.55 -8.26 -9.78
C GLN A 122 8.17 -7.80 -11.11
N PRO A 123 8.28 -8.67 -12.10
CA PRO A 123 8.75 -8.23 -13.42
C PRO A 123 7.87 -7.12 -13.97
N SER A 124 8.48 -6.14 -14.63
CA SER A 124 7.74 -4.96 -15.04
C SER A 124 6.57 -5.27 -15.95
N GLY A 125 6.67 -6.26 -16.79
CA GLY A 125 5.56 -6.65 -17.65
C GLY A 125 4.36 -7.20 -16.91
N ALA A 126 4.58 -7.78 -15.75
CA ALA A 126 3.51 -8.39 -14.96
C ALA A 126 2.74 -7.37 -14.15
N SER A 127 3.30 -6.23 -13.90
CA SER A 127 2.68 -5.28 -13.00
C SER A 127 1.47 -4.58 -13.60
N LYS A 128 1.27 -4.80 -14.84
CA LYS A 128 0.13 -4.10 -15.36
C LYS A 128 -1.08 -4.89 -15.37
N ALA A 129 -1.36 -4.82 -15.25
CA ALA A 129 -2.30 -5.22 -15.41
C ALA A 129 -3.22 -4.96 -15.36
N PRO A 130 -3.29 -4.75 -15.57
CA PRO A 130 -4.16 -4.55 -15.61
C PRO A 130 -5.01 -4.33 -15.49
N GLY A 131 -4.74 -4.08 -15.32
CA GLY A 131 -5.28 -3.90 -15.07
C GLY A 131 -6.26 -3.74 -15.17
N LYS A 132 -6.13 -3.76 -15.29
CA LYS A 132 -6.71 -3.77 -15.28
C LYS A 132 -7.49 -4.08 -15.46
N PRO A 133 -7.57 -3.96 -15.31
CA PRO A 133 -8.09 -4.46 -15.29
C PRO A 133 -8.71 -4.79 -15.50
N GLY A 134 -8.53 -4.89 -15.43
CA GLY A 134 -8.65 -5.39 -15.51
C GLY A 134 -8.89 -5.90 -15.70
N SER A 135 -8.72 -6.04 -15.76
CA SER A 135 -8.56 -6.69 -15.73
C SER A 135 -8.66 -7.52 -15.64
N ARG A 136 -8.57 -7.90 -15.53
CA ARG A 136 -8.51 -8.62 -15.06
C ARG A 136 -9.19 -9.29 -14.92
N PRO A 137 -9.32 -9.37 -14.67
CA PRO A 137 -9.76 -10.07 -14.26
C PRO A 137 -10.15 -10.65 -13.96
N VAL A 138 -10.18 -10.81 -13.71
CA VAL A 138 -10.13 -11.33 -13.29
C VAL A 138 -10.23 -11.85 -13.11
N ALA A 139 -10.19 -11.96 -12.99
CA ALA A 139 -9.93 -12.44 -12.59
C ALA A 139 -9.85 -12.83 -12.30
N ALA A 140 -9.75 -12.92 -12.19
CA ALA A 140 -9.36 -13.19 -11.76
C ALA A 140 -9.13 -13.49 -11.39
N SER A 141 -8.98 -13.62 -11.21
CA SER A 141 -8.63 -13.69 -10.70
C SER A 141 -8.35 -13.81 -10.47
N SER A 142 -8.17 -13.85 -10.28
CA SER A 142 -7.82 -13.68 -9.88
C SER A 142 -7.68 -13.74 -9.75
#